data_cf2324c8ad7c5775d3c493151096aacc
#
_entry.id   cf2324c8ad7c5775d3c493151096aacc
#
_cell.length_a   1.000
_cell.length_b   1.000
_cell.length_c   1.000
_cell.angle_alpha   90.00
_cell.angle_beta   90.00
_cell.angle_gamma   90.00
#
_symmetry.space_group_name_H-M   'P 1'
#
loop_
_entity.id
_entity.type
_entity.pdbx_description
1 polymer ?
#
loop_
_entity_poly.entity_id
_entity_poly.type
_entity_poly.pdbx_seq_one_letter_code
_entity_poly.pdbx_strand_id
1 'polypeptide(L)'
;MNETFNGAETSTHTFVVTYDDAKVLNDSLAIVSACPEAATFLSEMAAVSVPTEQTLVKAVYERGDWTQDSAFLVFEMNIKNEAAYFDAYKTFTDALVEKGQITSSYGLERVVAGTDYSHFAFIGAKDMTELMESMDLLNMENPDFAKFQNAVR
;
A
#
# COMPACT_ATOMS: atom_id res chain seq x y z
N MET A 1 9.41 8.20 -5.25
CA MET A 1 9.15 7.43 -6.50
C MET A 1 9.75 6.05 -6.31
N ASN A 2 8.97 5.00 -6.50
CA ASN A 2 9.40 3.61 -6.29
C ASN A 2 9.44 2.88 -7.63
N GLU A 3 10.47 2.08 -7.86
CA GLU A 3 10.53 1.14 -8.99
C GLU A 3 9.72 -0.12 -8.66
N THR A 4 9.05 -0.69 -9.65
CA THR A 4 8.24 -1.90 -9.48
C THR A 4 8.93 -3.13 -10.07
N PHE A 5 8.80 -4.27 -9.37
CA PHE A 5 9.37 -5.57 -9.77
C PHE A 5 8.26 -6.60 -10.02
N ASN A 6 7.14 -6.18 -10.56
CA ASN A 6 5.96 -7.05 -10.70
C ASN A 6 5.94 -7.74 -12.07
N GLY A 7 6.13 -9.01 -12.11
CA GLY A 7 6.08 -9.92 -13.24
C GLY A 7 5.34 -9.44 -14.49
N ALA A 8 4.01 -9.51 -14.52
CA ALA A 8 3.19 -9.08 -15.66
C ALA A 8 2.83 -7.58 -15.63
N GLU A 9 3.07 -6.88 -14.52
CA GLU A 9 2.82 -5.45 -14.40
C GLU A 9 3.81 -4.67 -15.26
N THR A 10 3.32 -3.71 -16.02
CA THR A 10 4.13 -2.91 -16.96
C THR A 10 4.56 -1.56 -16.41
N SER A 11 3.98 -1.14 -15.27
CA SER A 11 4.40 0.10 -14.63
C SER A 11 5.80 -0.02 -14.04
N THR A 12 6.64 0.97 -14.30
CA THR A 12 8.03 1.02 -13.83
C THR A 12 8.19 1.88 -12.57
N HIS A 13 7.25 2.77 -12.33
CA HIS A 13 7.29 3.73 -11.23
C HIS A 13 5.91 3.96 -10.65
N THR A 14 5.85 4.12 -9.33
CA THR A 14 4.63 4.48 -8.61
C THR A 14 4.84 5.81 -7.89
N PHE A 15 3.88 6.73 -8.03
CA PHE A 15 3.81 7.96 -7.25
C PHE A 15 2.72 7.81 -6.21
N VAL A 16 3.07 7.96 -4.95
CA VAL A 16 2.11 7.98 -3.85
C VAL A 16 1.98 9.41 -3.34
N VAL A 17 0.75 9.91 -3.28
CA VAL A 17 0.43 11.23 -2.72
C VAL A 17 -0.58 11.01 -1.60
N THR A 18 -0.26 11.49 -0.41
CA THR A 18 -1.10 11.35 0.77
C THR A 18 -1.78 12.67 1.14
N TYR A 19 -2.97 12.57 1.68
CA TYR A 19 -3.77 13.69 2.16
C TYR A 19 -4.34 13.34 3.53
N ASP A 20 -4.34 14.31 4.45
CA ASP A 20 -4.85 14.10 5.81
C ASP A 20 -6.35 13.76 5.83
N ASP A 21 -7.11 14.34 4.90
CA ASP A 21 -8.53 14.09 4.74
C ASP A 21 -9.05 14.43 3.34
N ALA A 22 -10.32 14.12 3.09
CA ALA A 22 -10.98 14.38 1.80
C ALA A 22 -11.11 15.89 1.49
N LYS A 23 -11.13 16.76 2.49
CA LYS A 23 -11.16 18.21 2.27
C LYS A 23 -9.83 18.70 1.74
N VAL A 24 -8.73 18.26 2.35
CA VAL A 24 -7.36 18.59 1.88
C VAL A 24 -7.13 18.07 0.46
N LEU A 25 -7.58 16.85 0.16
CA LEU A 25 -7.55 16.31 -1.22
C LEU A 25 -8.30 17.24 -2.18
N ASN A 26 -9.56 17.61 -1.86
CA ASN A 26 -10.38 18.47 -2.73
C ASN A 26 -9.74 19.85 -2.93
N ASP A 27 -9.26 20.47 -1.89
CA ASP A 27 -8.61 21.79 -1.94
C ASP A 27 -7.32 21.72 -2.77
N SER A 28 -6.53 20.66 -2.62
CA SER A 28 -5.29 20.42 -3.40
C SER A 28 -5.60 20.24 -4.88
N LEU A 29 -6.64 19.48 -5.24
CA LEU A 29 -7.06 19.31 -6.63
C LEU A 29 -7.51 20.64 -7.25
N ALA A 30 -8.21 21.49 -6.50
CA ALA A 30 -8.60 22.83 -6.95
C ALA A 30 -7.38 23.73 -7.20
N ILE A 31 -6.38 23.69 -6.32
CA ILE A 31 -5.13 24.43 -6.47
C ILE A 31 -4.37 23.95 -7.72
N VAL A 32 -4.17 22.63 -7.85
CA VAL A 32 -3.45 22.03 -8.98
C VAL A 32 -4.13 22.37 -10.31
N SER A 33 -5.46 22.32 -10.38
CA SER A 33 -6.21 22.62 -11.60
C SER A 33 -6.14 24.08 -12.02
N ALA A 34 -5.89 25.00 -11.08
CA ALA A 34 -5.76 26.43 -11.32
C ALA A 34 -4.28 26.90 -11.51
N CYS A 35 -3.32 26.01 -11.31
CA CYS A 35 -1.89 26.33 -11.29
C CYS A 35 -1.28 26.13 -12.70
N PRO A 36 -0.76 27.21 -13.37
CA PRO A 36 -0.11 27.08 -14.67
C PRO A 36 1.14 26.22 -14.65
N GLU A 37 1.89 26.23 -13.55
CA GLU A 37 3.09 25.40 -13.36
C GLU A 37 2.73 23.92 -13.30
N ALA A 38 1.60 23.57 -12.67
CA ALA A 38 1.11 22.20 -12.67
C ALA A 38 0.71 21.73 -14.08
N ALA A 39 0.08 22.59 -14.88
CA ALA A 39 -0.23 22.27 -16.27
C ALA A 39 1.04 22.03 -17.11
N THR A 40 2.07 22.85 -16.90
CA THR A 40 3.39 22.67 -17.55
C THR A 40 4.02 21.35 -17.13
N PHE A 41 4.07 21.07 -15.83
CA PHE A 41 4.61 19.81 -15.30
C PHE A 41 3.89 18.58 -15.87
N LEU A 42 2.55 18.58 -15.89
CA LEU A 42 1.77 17.48 -16.44
C LEU A 42 2.03 17.26 -17.94
N SER A 43 2.22 18.36 -18.69
CA SER A 43 2.58 18.30 -20.10
C SER A 43 3.98 17.70 -20.32
N GLU A 44 4.96 18.08 -19.51
CA GLU A 44 6.31 17.53 -19.55
C GLU A 44 6.34 16.06 -19.13
N MET A 45 5.58 15.70 -18.10
CA MET A 45 5.42 14.28 -17.67
C MET A 45 4.81 13.43 -18.79
N ALA A 46 3.78 13.91 -19.47
CA ALA A 46 3.15 13.20 -20.58
C ALA A 46 4.10 12.96 -21.77
N ALA A 47 5.16 13.76 -21.91
CA ALA A 47 6.17 13.56 -22.96
C ALA A 47 7.16 12.42 -22.66
N VAL A 48 7.31 12.04 -21.39
CA VAL A 48 8.32 11.05 -20.92
C VAL A 48 7.71 9.85 -20.22
N SER A 49 6.40 9.84 -19.99
CA SER A 49 5.71 8.75 -19.27
C SER A 49 4.33 8.46 -19.87
N VAL A 50 3.88 7.23 -19.68
CA VAL A 50 2.52 6.80 -20.00
C VAL A 50 1.88 6.33 -18.71
N PRO A 51 0.84 7.02 -18.19
CA PRO A 51 0.10 6.54 -17.03
C PRO A 51 -0.55 5.17 -17.34
N THR A 52 -0.33 4.20 -16.48
CA THR A 52 -0.91 2.85 -16.61
C THR A 52 -2.11 2.68 -15.69
N GLU A 53 -2.02 3.20 -14.47
CA GLU A 53 -3.07 3.08 -13.46
C GLU A 53 -3.08 4.32 -12.55
N GLN A 54 -4.27 4.64 -12.04
CA GLN A 54 -4.44 5.63 -10.98
C GLN A 54 -5.46 5.10 -9.98
N THR A 55 -5.03 4.89 -8.75
CA THR A 55 -5.86 4.31 -7.70
C THR A 55 -6.06 5.31 -6.56
N LEU A 56 -7.30 5.51 -6.15
CA LEU A 56 -7.64 6.25 -4.93
C LEU A 56 -7.92 5.27 -3.81
N VAL A 57 -7.24 5.44 -2.69
CA VAL A 57 -7.36 4.57 -1.53
C VAL A 57 -7.66 5.36 -0.26
N LYS A 58 -8.16 4.65 0.74
CA LYS A 58 -8.37 5.17 2.09
C LYS A 58 -7.80 4.18 3.10
N ALA A 59 -6.93 4.66 3.98
CA ALA A 59 -6.40 3.86 5.06
C ALA A 59 -7.51 3.29 5.94
N VAL A 60 -7.51 1.97 6.12
CA VAL A 60 -8.29 1.24 7.11
C VAL A 60 -7.46 1.09 8.38
N TYR A 61 -6.17 0.78 8.19
CA TYR A 61 -5.23 0.60 9.28
C TYR A 61 -3.80 0.77 8.80
N GLU A 62 -3.05 1.67 9.42
CA GLU A 62 -1.63 1.90 9.12
C GLU A 62 -0.83 1.96 10.41
N ARG A 63 0.42 1.50 10.35
CA ARG A 63 1.41 1.59 11.42
C ARG A 63 2.80 1.82 10.83
N GLY A 64 3.63 2.49 11.65
CA GLY A 64 4.97 2.90 11.24
C GLY A 64 4.96 4.16 10.37
N ASP A 65 6.14 4.55 9.93
CA ASP A 65 6.36 5.68 9.03
C ASP A 65 6.90 5.14 7.70
N TRP A 66 6.03 4.93 6.74
CA TRP A 66 6.38 4.35 5.44
C TRP A 66 7.37 5.22 4.64
N THR A 67 7.55 6.50 4.99
CA THR A 67 8.53 7.38 4.35
C THR A 67 9.98 7.02 4.70
N GLN A 68 10.17 6.20 5.74
CA GLN A 68 11.47 5.68 6.15
C GLN A 68 11.82 4.34 5.50
N ASP A 69 10.88 3.73 4.80
CA ASP A 69 11.06 2.46 4.13
C ASP A 69 11.52 2.65 2.68
N SER A 70 12.34 1.72 2.18
CA SER A 70 12.90 1.76 0.83
C SER A 70 12.43 0.62 -0.06
N ALA A 71 11.78 -0.39 0.52
CA ALA A 71 11.22 -1.53 -0.19
C ALA A 71 9.80 -1.84 0.33
N PHE A 72 8.92 -2.26 -0.56
CA PHE A 72 7.53 -2.55 -0.21
C PHE A 72 7.07 -3.82 -0.90
N LEU A 73 6.28 -4.61 -0.18
CA LEU A 73 5.49 -5.70 -0.72
C LEU A 73 4.01 -5.32 -0.61
N VAL A 74 3.29 -5.42 -1.71
CA VAL A 74 1.87 -5.07 -1.80
C VAL A 74 1.08 -6.32 -2.19
N PHE A 75 -0.02 -6.58 -1.47
CA PHE A 75 -0.96 -7.66 -1.72
C PHE A 75 -2.30 -7.10 -2.10
N GLU A 76 -2.69 -7.26 -3.35
CA GLU A 76 -4.00 -6.89 -3.86
C GLU A 76 -5.02 -7.98 -3.59
N MET A 77 -6.23 -7.62 -3.16
CA MET A 77 -7.23 -8.60 -2.74
C MET A 77 -8.67 -8.10 -2.84
N ASN A 78 -9.60 -9.06 -2.90
CA ASN A 78 -11.02 -8.79 -2.80
C ASN A 78 -11.56 -9.29 -1.46
N ILE A 79 -11.77 -8.37 -0.52
CA ILE A 79 -12.28 -8.66 0.83
C ILE A 79 -13.81 -8.60 0.81
N LYS A 80 -14.47 -9.69 1.25
CA LYS A 80 -15.93 -9.79 1.32
C LYS A 80 -16.50 -9.21 2.62
N ASN A 81 -15.75 -9.30 3.71
CA ASN A 81 -16.12 -8.78 5.03
C ASN A 81 -14.91 -8.04 5.63
N GLU A 82 -14.90 -6.73 5.45
CA GLU A 82 -13.79 -5.89 5.88
C GLU A 82 -13.55 -5.96 7.39
N ALA A 83 -14.62 -5.93 8.20
CA ALA A 83 -14.47 -5.93 9.66
C ALA A 83 -13.81 -7.23 10.15
N ALA A 84 -14.27 -8.38 9.66
CA ALA A 84 -13.67 -9.67 10.02
C ALA A 84 -12.23 -9.81 9.52
N TYR A 85 -11.96 -9.34 8.31
CA TYR A 85 -10.60 -9.34 7.78
C TYR A 85 -9.67 -8.42 8.59
N PHE A 86 -10.12 -7.22 8.90
CA PHE A 86 -9.38 -6.25 9.72
C PHE A 86 -9.02 -6.83 11.09
N ASP A 87 -9.99 -7.45 11.79
CA ASP A 87 -9.75 -8.04 13.11
C ASP A 87 -8.69 -9.16 13.05
N ALA A 88 -8.76 -10.01 12.02
CA ALA A 88 -7.78 -11.06 11.80
C ALA A 88 -6.41 -10.49 11.42
N TYR A 89 -6.35 -9.51 10.52
CA TYR A 89 -5.14 -8.82 10.08
C TYR A 89 -4.45 -8.13 11.26
N LYS A 90 -5.22 -7.37 12.05
CA LYS A 90 -4.70 -6.70 13.24
C LYS A 90 -4.15 -7.69 14.25
N THR A 91 -4.86 -8.78 14.53
CA THR A 91 -4.39 -9.84 15.46
C THR A 91 -3.07 -10.44 14.98
N PHE A 92 -2.94 -10.70 13.69
CA PHE A 92 -1.74 -11.25 13.08
C PHE A 92 -0.56 -10.27 13.17
N THR A 93 -0.76 -9.03 12.73
CA THR A 93 0.31 -8.03 12.74
C THR A 93 0.74 -7.63 14.14
N ASP A 94 -0.19 -7.49 15.09
CA ASP A 94 0.14 -7.23 16.50
C ASP A 94 1.03 -8.36 17.08
N ALA A 95 0.73 -9.63 16.77
CA ALA A 95 1.56 -10.76 17.22
C ALA A 95 2.98 -10.72 16.64
N LEU A 96 3.15 -10.30 15.38
CA LEU A 96 4.47 -10.15 14.77
C LEU A 96 5.25 -8.97 15.36
N VAL A 97 4.57 -7.86 15.65
CA VAL A 97 5.18 -6.69 16.31
C VAL A 97 5.63 -7.04 17.72
N GLU A 98 4.82 -7.73 18.52
CA GLU A 98 5.17 -8.19 19.88
C GLU A 98 6.41 -9.09 19.89
N LYS A 99 6.62 -9.85 18.82
CA LYS A 99 7.80 -10.71 18.63
C LYS A 99 9.00 -9.98 18.04
N GLY A 100 8.87 -8.69 17.72
CA GLY A 100 9.89 -7.90 17.04
C GLY A 100 10.21 -8.34 15.62
N GLN A 101 9.25 -9.03 14.97
CA GLN A 101 9.39 -9.57 13.62
C GLN A 101 8.97 -8.58 12.53
N ILE A 102 8.21 -7.54 12.87
CA ILE A 102 7.91 -6.38 12.02
C ILE A 102 8.38 -5.15 12.76
N THR A 103 9.29 -4.39 12.14
CA THR A 103 9.87 -3.16 12.68
C THR A 103 9.63 -1.95 11.80
N SER A 104 9.22 -2.17 10.57
CA SER A 104 8.92 -1.18 9.53
C SER A 104 7.42 -0.92 9.40
N SER A 105 7.00 -0.13 8.41
CA SER A 105 5.59 0.19 8.20
C SER A 105 4.79 -0.97 7.64
N TYR A 106 3.51 -1.00 7.93
CA TYR A 106 2.55 -1.93 7.34
C TYR A 106 1.14 -1.34 7.39
N GLY A 107 0.27 -1.79 6.50
CA GLY A 107 -1.08 -1.28 6.45
C GLY A 107 -2.06 -2.12 5.66
N LEU A 108 -3.33 -1.80 5.86
CA LEU A 108 -4.47 -2.28 5.10
C LEU A 108 -5.23 -1.07 4.55
N GLU A 109 -5.37 -1.03 3.24
CA GLU A 109 -5.97 0.06 2.49
C GLU A 109 -7.25 -0.42 1.80
N ARG A 110 -8.31 0.41 1.85
CA ARG A 110 -9.51 0.21 1.06
C ARG A 110 -9.40 0.98 -0.24
N VAL A 111 -9.62 0.30 -1.36
CA VAL A 111 -9.74 0.95 -2.67
C VAL A 111 -11.09 1.67 -2.76
N VAL A 112 -11.05 2.94 -3.14
CA VAL A 112 -12.22 3.78 -3.40
C VAL A 112 -12.55 3.82 -4.88
N ALA A 113 -11.51 3.88 -5.73
CA ALA A 113 -11.63 3.91 -7.18
C ALA A 113 -10.31 3.54 -7.86
N GLY A 114 -10.38 3.12 -9.12
CA GLY A 114 -9.24 3.01 -10.04
C GLY A 114 -8.80 1.61 -10.38
N THR A 115 -9.32 0.56 -9.72
CA THR A 115 -8.93 -0.83 -9.97
C THR A 115 -10.06 -1.82 -9.63
N ASP A 116 -9.90 -3.09 -10.02
CA ASP A 116 -10.90 -4.15 -9.84
C ASP A 116 -10.81 -4.86 -8.48
N TYR A 117 -9.73 -4.67 -7.71
CA TYR A 117 -9.67 -5.20 -6.34
C TYR A 117 -10.23 -4.20 -5.33
N SER A 118 -10.67 -4.70 -4.17
CA SER A 118 -11.33 -3.88 -3.14
C SER A 118 -10.38 -3.32 -2.10
N HIS A 119 -9.26 -4.00 -1.86
CA HIS A 119 -8.27 -3.64 -0.84
C HIS A 119 -6.87 -4.03 -1.30
N PHE A 120 -5.88 -3.41 -0.67
CA PHE A 120 -4.53 -3.95 -0.62
C PHE A 120 -3.96 -3.87 0.80
N ALA A 121 -3.08 -4.79 1.13
CA ALA A 121 -2.21 -4.71 2.29
C ALA A 121 -0.78 -4.45 1.84
N PHE A 122 0.00 -3.75 2.64
CA PHE A 122 1.42 -3.55 2.37
C PHE A 122 2.27 -3.85 3.60
N ILE A 123 3.52 -4.21 3.33
CA ILE A 123 4.60 -4.30 4.32
C ILE A 123 5.76 -3.50 3.74
N GLY A 124 6.24 -2.53 4.50
CA GLY A 124 7.46 -1.79 4.21
C GLY A 124 8.68 -2.44 4.84
N ALA A 125 9.85 -2.09 4.34
CA ALA A 125 11.14 -2.52 4.87
C ALA A 125 12.22 -1.48 4.54
N LYS A 126 13.28 -1.42 5.35
CA LYS A 126 14.43 -0.52 5.13
C LYS A 126 15.17 -0.86 3.85
N ASP A 127 15.22 -2.15 3.53
CA ASP A 127 15.91 -2.67 2.37
C ASP A 127 15.28 -4.01 1.91
N MET A 128 15.79 -4.54 0.81
CA MET A 128 15.31 -5.78 0.22
C MET A 128 15.58 -7.00 1.10
N THR A 129 16.62 -6.98 1.95
CA THR A 129 16.92 -8.09 2.87
C THR A 129 15.84 -8.21 3.94
N GLU A 130 15.51 -7.10 4.61
CA GLU A 130 14.43 -7.04 5.60
C GLU A 130 13.08 -7.40 4.98
N LEU A 131 12.84 -6.97 3.71
CA LEU A 131 11.62 -7.32 3.01
C LEU A 131 11.50 -8.84 2.78
N MET A 132 12.57 -9.49 2.34
CA MET A 132 12.59 -10.94 2.14
C MET A 132 12.43 -11.71 3.46
N GLU A 133 13.04 -11.26 4.54
CA GLU A 133 12.83 -11.83 5.88
C GLU A 133 11.36 -11.69 6.33
N SER A 134 10.73 -10.55 6.02
CA SER A 134 9.29 -10.36 6.30
C SER A 134 8.40 -11.31 5.48
N MET A 135 8.77 -11.61 4.23
CA MET A 135 8.06 -12.59 3.41
C MET A 135 8.14 -14.01 3.99
N ASP A 136 9.24 -14.37 4.63
CA ASP A 136 9.39 -15.68 5.29
C ASP A 136 8.39 -15.88 6.45
N LEU A 137 7.83 -14.80 6.99
CA LEU A 137 6.77 -14.87 7.99
C LEU A 137 5.40 -15.24 7.40
N LEU A 138 5.22 -15.07 6.08
CA LEU A 138 3.96 -15.26 5.37
C LEU A 138 3.82 -16.70 4.83
N ASN A 139 4.16 -17.69 5.63
CA ASN A 139 4.04 -19.09 5.27
C ASN A 139 3.24 -19.89 6.32
N MET A 140 2.70 -21.04 5.92
CA MET A 140 1.85 -21.86 6.78
C MET A 140 2.59 -22.57 7.94
N GLU A 141 3.91 -22.53 7.96
CA GLU A 141 4.73 -23.01 9.08
C GLU A 141 4.75 -21.99 10.23
N ASN A 142 4.53 -20.70 9.92
CA ASN A 142 4.30 -19.68 10.92
C ASN A 142 2.90 -19.82 11.52
N PRO A 143 2.77 -20.14 12.83
CA PRO A 143 1.46 -20.40 13.45
C PRO A 143 0.53 -19.19 13.47
N ASP A 144 1.09 -17.96 13.52
CA ASP A 144 0.29 -16.74 13.50
C ASP A 144 -0.28 -16.50 12.10
N PHE A 145 0.52 -16.74 11.06
CA PHE A 145 0.04 -16.64 9.68
C PHE A 145 -0.98 -17.73 9.37
N ALA A 146 -0.75 -18.97 9.82
CA ALA A 146 -1.71 -20.06 9.66
C ALA A 146 -3.05 -19.74 10.34
N LYS A 147 -3.02 -19.14 11.54
CA LYS A 147 -4.22 -18.68 12.26
C LYS A 147 -4.94 -17.57 11.49
N PHE A 148 -4.20 -16.57 10.99
CA PHE A 148 -4.74 -15.52 10.14
C PHE A 148 -5.43 -16.10 8.90
N GLN A 149 -4.74 -16.94 8.14
CA GLN A 149 -5.28 -17.57 6.92
C GLN A 149 -6.56 -18.37 7.18
N ASN A 150 -6.66 -19.04 8.33
CA ASN A 150 -7.87 -19.78 8.72
C ASN A 150 -9.03 -18.86 9.11
N ALA A 151 -8.75 -17.66 9.61
CA ALA A 151 -9.76 -16.67 10.00
C ALA A 151 -10.37 -15.91 8.81
N VAL A 152 -9.61 -15.77 7.68
CA VAL A 152 -10.03 -14.99 6.51
C VAL A 152 -10.54 -15.85 5.34
N ARG A 153 -10.52 -17.16 5.46
CA ARG A 153 -11.12 -18.10 4.49
C ARG A 153 -12.64 -18.18 4.68
#